data_751010eac5be01538a0a9b665691442f
#
_entry.id   751010eac5be01538a0a9b665691442f
#
_cell.length_a   1.000
_cell.length_b   1.000
_cell.length_c   1.000
_cell.angle_alpha   90.00
_cell.angle_beta   90.00
_cell.angle_gamma   90.00
#
_symmetry.space_group_name_H-M   'P 1'
#
loop_
_entity.id
_entity.type
_entity.pdbx_description
1 polymer ?
#
loop_
_entity_poly.entity_id
_entity_poly.type
_entity_poly.pdbx_seq_one_letter_code
_entity_poly.pdbx_strand_id
1 'polypeptide(L)'
;MPRRGFTLIELLVVIGIIAVLLGIFLPTLSTVRQTARSTRCLSQMRQIGLATLMYAGDHQGQFPRSSHSALAFRVMPWGYALQPYLSRGPYTGPGASWDALFNGIYRCPSDERPGKWSYGKNVWFELGPAETGEIDGASTAPIYPKLSNVRRPAATILFAELGSGSMADHVMAHFWYLGGAPEVDAKRHGRTSNYVFVDGHAEPRDFSTTFQPPGLDLWHPGRAR
;
A
#
# COMPACT_ATOMS: atom_id res chain seq x y z
N MET A 1 60.47 -4.86 -28.95
CA MET A 1 59.10 -4.73 -29.48
C MET A 1 58.69 -3.25 -29.43
N PRO A 2 58.32 -2.60 -30.55
CA PRO A 2 57.91 -1.20 -30.50
C PRO A 2 56.57 -1.07 -29.76
N ARG A 3 56.54 -0.20 -28.73
CA ARG A 3 55.30 0.16 -28.02
C ARG A 3 54.52 1.12 -28.92
N ARG A 4 53.37 0.71 -29.42
CA ARG A 4 52.44 1.60 -30.16
C ARG A 4 51.89 2.64 -29.16
N GLY A 5 52.22 3.92 -29.39
CA GLY A 5 51.63 5.02 -28.62
C GLY A 5 50.19 5.22 -29.00
N PHE A 6 49.34 5.53 -28.04
CA PHE A 6 47.93 5.87 -28.25
C PHE A 6 47.79 7.28 -28.83
N THR A 7 47.03 7.44 -29.89
CA THR A 7 46.84 8.76 -30.50
C THR A 7 45.72 9.53 -29.82
N LEU A 8 45.80 10.86 -29.85
CA LEU A 8 44.79 11.76 -29.26
C LEU A 8 43.43 11.56 -29.94
N ILE A 9 43.41 11.25 -31.24
CA ILE A 9 42.18 10.98 -32.00
C ILE A 9 41.51 9.66 -31.54
N GLU A 10 42.29 8.61 -31.32
CA GLU A 10 41.73 7.33 -30.80
C GLU A 10 41.07 7.53 -29.43
N LEU A 11 41.68 8.33 -28.55
CA LEU A 11 41.10 8.62 -27.26
C LEU A 11 39.78 9.44 -27.39
N LEU A 12 39.80 10.45 -28.27
CA LEU A 12 38.64 11.33 -28.48
C LEU A 12 37.44 10.60 -29.07
N VAL A 13 37.67 9.67 -30.01
CA VAL A 13 36.60 8.84 -30.57
C VAL A 13 36.00 7.90 -29.51
N VAL A 14 36.81 7.28 -28.65
CA VAL A 14 36.35 6.40 -27.59
C VAL A 14 35.49 7.15 -26.59
N ILE A 15 35.93 8.31 -26.10
CA ILE A 15 35.11 9.09 -25.16
C ILE A 15 33.83 9.63 -25.81
N GLY A 16 33.87 9.95 -27.11
CA GLY A 16 32.69 10.35 -27.89
C GLY A 16 31.63 9.22 -27.94
N ILE A 17 32.05 8.00 -28.23
CA ILE A 17 31.16 6.83 -28.26
C ILE A 17 30.59 6.57 -26.84
N ILE A 18 31.43 6.62 -25.80
CA ILE A 18 30.97 6.43 -24.41
C ILE A 18 29.95 7.49 -24.04
N ALA A 19 30.19 8.76 -24.39
CA ALA A 19 29.26 9.86 -24.09
C ALA A 19 27.89 9.63 -24.76
N VAL A 20 27.85 9.21 -26.01
CA VAL A 20 26.60 8.90 -26.72
C VAL A 20 25.88 7.72 -26.06
N LEU A 21 26.59 6.64 -25.72
CA LEU A 21 26.01 5.49 -25.04
C LEU A 21 25.43 5.88 -23.68
N LEU A 22 26.16 6.63 -22.86
CA LEU A 22 25.67 7.12 -21.55
C LEU A 22 24.46 8.03 -21.71
N GLY A 23 24.41 8.87 -22.74
CA GLY A 23 23.26 9.75 -23.03
C GLY A 23 21.96 8.99 -23.24
N ILE A 24 22.02 7.77 -23.79
CA ILE A 24 20.84 6.90 -23.99
C ILE A 24 20.56 6.05 -22.74
N PHE A 25 21.62 5.58 -22.05
CA PHE A 25 21.46 4.70 -20.88
C PHE A 25 20.90 5.40 -19.64
N LEU A 26 21.27 6.63 -19.36
CA LEU A 26 20.87 7.32 -18.14
C LEU A 26 19.34 7.49 -17.99
N PRO A 27 18.59 7.96 -19.02
CA PRO A 27 17.13 8.08 -18.92
C PRO A 27 16.44 6.73 -18.83
N THR A 28 16.92 5.71 -19.55
CA THR A 28 16.32 4.37 -19.48
C THR A 28 16.53 3.72 -18.12
N LEU A 29 17.70 3.87 -17.50
CA LEU A 29 18.00 3.34 -16.17
C LEU A 29 17.09 3.92 -15.08
N SER A 30 16.73 5.20 -15.16
CA SER A 30 15.81 5.84 -14.22
C SER A 30 14.41 5.19 -14.28
N THR A 31 13.90 4.96 -15.48
CA THR A 31 12.61 4.32 -15.71
C THR A 31 12.58 2.87 -15.20
N VAL A 32 13.65 2.11 -15.48
CA VAL A 32 13.78 0.73 -14.99
C VAL A 32 13.78 0.68 -13.46
N ARG A 33 14.54 1.58 -12.80
CA ARG A 33 14.56 1.66 -11.33
C ARG A 33 13.18 2.01 -10.76
N GLN A 34 12.44 2.92 -11.38
CA GLN A 34 11.09 3.28 -10.93
C GLN A 34 10.13 2.10 -11.07
N THR A 35 10.16 1.39 -12.19
CA THR A 35 9.37 0.18 -12.41
C THR A 35 9.70 -0.91 -11.40
N ALA A 36 10.99 -1.16 -11.14
CA ALA A 36 11.42 -2.14 -10.15
C ALA A 36 10.93 -1.79 -8.72
N ARG A 37 10.98 -0.50 -8.32
CA ARG A 37 10.42 -0.04 -7.04
C ARG A 37 8.91 -0.26 -6.97
N SER A 38 8.17 0.07 -8.03
CA SER A 38 6.72 -0.15 -8.11
C SER A 38 6.36 -1.62 -7.97
N THR A 39 7.04 -2.49 -8.71
CA THR A 39 6.84 -3.95 -8.64
C THR A 39 7.12 -4.49 -7.24
N ARG A 40 8.17 -3.99 -6.58
CA ARG A 40 8.49 -4.37 -5.20
C ARG A 40 7.39 -3.93 -4.23
N CYS A 41 6.88 -2.68 -4.34
CA CYS A 41 5.77 -2.20 -3.51
C CYS A 41 4.53 -3.06 -3.72
N LEU A 42 4.19 -3.39 -4.97
CA LEU A 42 3.05 -4.24 -5.30
C LEU A 42 3.18 -5.64 -4.68
N SER A 43 4.38 -6.24 -4.76
CA SER A 43 4.66 -7.53 -4.13
C SER A 43 4.54 -7.49 -2.61
N GLN A 44 5.03 -6.42 -1.97
CA GLN A 44 4.90 -6.22 -0.53
C GLN A 44 3.44 -6.11 -0.11
N MET A 45 2.66 -5.29 -0.81
CA MET A 45 1.24 -5.11 -0.55
C MET A 45 0.46 -6.43 -0.73
N ARG A 46 0.77 -7.22 -1.77
CA ARG A 46 0.17 -8.54 -1.95
C ARG A 46 0.47 -9.48 -0.78
N GLN A 47 1.69 -9.47 -0.26
CA GLN A 47 2.05 -10.26 0.93
C GLN A 47 1.27 -9.82 2.17
N ILE A 48 1.08 -8.51 2.38
CA ILE A 48 0.26 -7.96 3.46
C ILE A 48 -1.21 -8.42 3.29
N GLY A 49 -1.75 -8.38 2.08
CA GLY A 49 -3.10 -8.87 1.77
C GLY A 49 -3.27 -10.35 2.12
N LEU A 50 -2.35 -11.20 1.67
CA LEU A 50 -2.36 -12.63 1.97
C LEU A 50 -2.22 -12.91 3.47
N ALA A 51 -1.32 -12.19 4.17
CA ALA A 51 -1.17 -12.29 5.62
C ALA A 51 -2.47 -11.89 6.35
N THR A 52 -3.20 -10.91 5.82
CA THR A 52 -4.50 -10.51 6.37
C THR A 52 -5.56 -11.60 6.20
N LEU A 53 -5.57 -12.30 5.07
CA LEU A 53 -6.47 -13.46 4.88
C LEU A 53 -6.12 -14.63 5.80
N MET A 54 -4.83 -14.90 6.01
CA MET A 54 -4.37 -15.91 6.98
C MET A 54 -4.80 -15.52 8.41
N TYR A 55 -4.59 -14.28 8.80
CA TYR A 55 -5.07 -13.74 10.08
C TYR A 55 -6.59 -13.93 10.22
N ALA A 56 -7.37 -13.56 9.20
CA ALA A 56 -8.82 -13.72 9.23
C ALA A 56 -9.24 -15.19 9.37
N GLY A 57 -8.52 -16.11 8.73
CA GLY A 57 -8.73 -17.57 8.88
C GLY A 57 -8.61 -18.03 10.33
N ASP A 58 -7.61 -17.55 11.06
CA ASP A 58 -7.37 -17.90 12.46
C ASP A 58 -8.28 -17.14 13.45
N HIS A 59 -8.91 -16.02 13.00
CA HIS A 59 -9.69 -15.13 13.86
C HIS A 59 -11.18 -15.07 13.45
N GLN A 60 -11.80 -16.20 13.13
CA GLN A 60 -13.23 -16.30 12.83
C GLN A 60 -13.71 -15.38 11.69
N GLY A 61 -12.84 -15.15 10.72
CA GLY A 61 -13.07 -14.28 9.57
C GLY A 61 -12.87 -12.80 9.84
N GLN A 62 -12.48 -12.38 11.05
CA GLN A 62 -12.31 -10.97 11.41
C GLN A 62 -11.05 -10.38 10.79
N PHE A 63 -11.16 -9.14 10.29
CA PHE A 63 -10.01 -8.36 9.87
C PHE A 63 -9.23 -7.81 11.08
N PRO A 64 -7.89 -7.71 11.02
CA PRO A 64 -7.13 -7.02 12.04
C PRO A 64 -7.49 -5.53 12.04
N ARG A 65 -7.47 -4.90 13.21
CA ARG A 65 -7.80 -3.48 13.37
C ARG A 65 -6.59 -2.60 13.09
N SER A 66 -6.82 -1.39 12.63
CA SER A 66 -5.79 -0.33 12.58
C SER A 66 -5.67 0.37 13.94
N SER A 67 -4.71 1.28 14.06
CA SER A 67 -4.56 2.12 15.25
C SER A 67 -5.79 2.97 15.54
N HIS A 68 -6.67 3.19 14.55
CA HIS A 68 -7.93 3.90 14.68
C HIS A 68 -8.82 3.32 15.81
N SER A 69 -8.97 2.01 15.87
CA SER A 69 -9.85 1.35 16.82
C SER A 69 -9.18 0.29 17.70
N ALA A 70 -7.97 -0.14 17.40
CA ALA A 70 -7.30 -1.23 18.11
C ALA A 70 -7.21 -1.00 19.62
N LEU A 71 -6.91 0.22 20.04
CA LEU A 71 -6.81 0.57 21.47
C LEU A 71 -8.16 0.40 22.19
N ALA A 72 -9.26 0.86 21.60
CA ALA A 72 -10.60 0.75 22.17
C ALA A 72 -11.03 -0.72 22.35
N PHE A 73 -10.62 -1.59 21.43
CA PHE A 73 -10.90 -3.02 21.47
C PHE A 73 -9.81 -3.84 22.18
N ARG A 74 -8.76 -3.20 22.73
CA ARG A 74 -7.63 -3.85 23.43
C ARG A 74 -6.95 -4.96 22.60
N VAL A 75 -6.81 -4.72 21.29
CA VAL A 75 -6.12 -5.62 20.36
C VAL A 75 -4.92 -4.92 19.73
N MET A 76 -4.03 -5.70 19.13
CA MET A 76 -2.88 -5.16 18.41
C MET A 76 -3.31 -4.56 17.07
N PRO A 77 -2.78 -3.38 16.69
CA PRO A 77 -2.96 -2.86 15.33
C PRO A 77 -2.46 -3.82 14.26
N TRP A 78 -3.03 -3.73 13.06
CA TRP A 78 -2.80 -4.69 11.95
C TRP A 78 -1.32 -4.96 11.68
N GLY A 79 -0.48 -3.94 11.73
CA GLY A 79 0.95 -4.10 11.46
C GLY A 79 1.64 -5.05 12.43
N TYR A 80 1.25 -5.04 13.70
CA TYR A 80 1.74 -5.98 14.72
C TYR A 80 1.01 -7.32 14.65
N ALA A 81 -0.30 -7.30 14.45
CA ALA A 81 -1.13 -8.50 14.38
C ALA A 81 -0.74 -9.41 13.20
N LEU A 82 -0.25 -8.85 12.09
CA LEU A 82 0.20 -9.60 10.92
C LEU A 82 1.64 -10.11 11.01
N GLN A 83 2.41 -9.72 12.02
CA GLN A 83 3.82 -10.15 12.13
C GLN A 83 3.99 -11.67 12.09
N PRO A 84 3.19 -12.51 12.79
CA PRO A 84 3.35 -13.96 12.75
C PRO A 84 3.18 -14.58 11.36
N TYR A 85 2.44 -13.90 10.47
CA TYR A 85 2.15 -14.33 9.10
C TYR A 85 3.16 -13.83 8.08
N LEU A 86 3.93 -12.79 8.42
CA LEU A 86 4.92 -12.14 7.55
C LEU A 86 6.36 -12.48 7.92
N SER A 87 6.60 -12.89 9.16
CA SER A 87 7.90 -13.33 9.67
C SER A 87 7.77 -14.68 10.36
N ARG A 88 8.88 -15.39 10.50
CA ARG A 88 8.89 -16.66 11.25
C ARG A 88 8.85 -16.37 12.75
N GLY A 89 7.77 -16.77 13.41
CA GLY A 89 7.63 -16.75 14.86
C GLY A 89 6.61 -15.73 15.39
N PRO A 90 6.21 -15.86 16.67
CA PRO A 90 5.26 -14.98 17.32
C PRO A 90 5.82 -13.57 17.50
N TYR A 91 4.93 -12.59 17.56
CA TYR A 91 5.31 -11.22 17.93
C TYR A 91 5.78 -11.19 19.39
N THR A 92 7.01 -10.77 19.59
CA THR A 92 7.65 -10.71 20.92
C THR A 92 7.80 -9.28 21.46
N GLY A 93 7.19 -8.29 20.79
CA GLY A 93 7.30 -6.88 21.14
C GLY A 93 8.17 -6.08 20.18
N PRO A 94 8.30 -4.76 20.38
CA PRO A 94 9.20 -3.91 19.62
C PRO A 94 10.64 -4.37 19.73
N GLY A 95 11.36 -4.46 18.60
CA GLY A 95 12.74 -4.90 18.54
C GLY A 95 13.22 -5.07 17.10
N ALA A 96 14.38 -5.70 16.91
CA ALA A 96 15.03 -5.86 15.61
C ALA A 96 14.11 -6.51 14.55
N SER A 97 13.26 -7.45 14.93
CA SER A 97 12.30 -8.08 14.01
C SER A 97 11.20 -7.11 13.56
N TRP A 98 10.75 -6.22 14.44
CA TRP A 98 9.81 -5.16 14.12
C TRP A 98 10.43 -4.15 13.16
N ASP A 99 11.63 -3.67 13.47
CA ASP A 99 12.33 -2.72 12.62
C ASP A 99 12.58 -3.29 11.22
N ALA A 100 12.90 -4.58 11.12
CA ALA A 100 13.06 -5.28 9.86
C ALA A 100 11.75 -5.35 9.05
N LEU A 101 10.61 -5.59 9.69
CA LEU A 101 9.30 -5.57 9.04
C LEU A 101 8.90 -4.16 8.63
N PHE A 102 9.00 -3.20 9.57
CA PHE A 102 8.58 -1.81 9.35
C PHE A 102 9.39 -1.14 8.24
N ASN A 103 10.70 -1.31 8.24
CA ASN A 103 11.58 -0.77 7.20
C ASN A 103 11.68 -1.70 5.97
N GLY A 104 11.17 -2.93 6.06
CA GLY A 104 11.12 -3.94 5.01
C GLY A 104 9.78 -3.97 4.29
N ILE A 105 8.88 -4.89 4.72
CA ILE A 105 7.63 -5.18 4.01
C ILE A 105 6.59 -4.07 4.12
N TYR A 106 6.59 -3.29 5.22
CA TYR A 106 5.68 -2.17 5.42
C TYR A 106 6.18 -0.86 4.79
N ARG A 107 7.35 -0.89 4.16
CA ARG A 107 7.98 0.27 3.55
C ARG A 107 8.04 0.16 2.03
N CYS A 108 7.29 1.03 1.33
CA CYS A 108 7.43 1.18 -0.12
C CYS A 108 8.78 1.85 -0.44
N PRO A 109 9.62 1.28 -1.34
CA PRO A 109 10.89 1.90 -1.76
C PRO A 109 10.74 3.26 -2.47
N SER A 110 9.52 3.62 -2.87
CA SER A 110 9.21 4.93 -3.47
C SER A 110 8.64 5.91 -2.44
N ASP A 111 8.47 5.51 -1.18
CA ASP A 111 8.02 6.40 -0.11
C ASP A 111 9.22 7.05 0.58
N GLU A 112 9.42 8.33 0.38
CA GLU A 112 10.57 9.09 0.91
C GLU A 112 10.35 9.58 2.35
N ARG A 113 9.16 9.39 2.95
CA ARG A 113 8.84 9.86 4.30
C ARG A 113 9.51 8.96 5.35
N PRO A 114 10.47 9.44 6.15
CA PRO A 114 11.11 8.61 7.16
C PRO A 114 10.14 8.28 8.31
N GLY A 115 10.19 7.05 8.81
CA GLY A 115 9.44 6.62 9.99
C GLY A 115 7.91 6.67 9.88
N LYS A 116 7.36 6.66 8.65
CA LYS A 116 5.93 6.67 8.40
C LYS A 116 5.47 5.36 7.76
N TRP A 117 4.20 5.00 8.02
CA TRP A 117 3.55 3.90 7.31
C TRP A 117 3.45 4.23 5.82
N SER A 118 3.90 3.32 4.97
CA SER A 118 3.70 3.47 3.52
C SER A 118 2.33 2.98 3.07
N TYR A 119 1.72 2.11 3.84
CA TYR A 119 0.44 1.47 3.53
C TYR A 119 -0.55 1.68 4.66
N GLY A 120 -1.81 1.92 4.31
CA GLY A 120 -2.90 2.13 5.24
C GLY A 120 -4.06 1.18 4.99
N LYS A 121 -4.64 0.66 6.07
CA LYS A 121 -5.82 -0.19 6.02
C LYS A 121 -7.07 0.65 5.91
N ASN A 122 -8.02 0.24 5.10
CA ASN A 122 -9.34 0.85 4.98
C ASN A 122 -10.15 0.69 6.28
N VAL A 123 -10.56 1.81 6.86
CA VAL A 123 -11.28 1.87 8.15
C VAL A 123 -12.69 1.31 8.08
N TRP A 124 -13.32 1.22 6.91
CA TRP A 124 -14.65 0.62 6.75
C TRP A 124 -14.79 -0.76 7.43
N PHE A 125 -13.70 -1.52 7.53
CA PHE A 125 -13.67 -2.85 8.16
C PHE A 125 -13.63 -2.83 9.68
N GLU A 126 -13.72 -1.67 10.32
CA GLU A 126 -13.64 -1.52 11.78
C GLU A 126 -14.71 -0.58 12.36
N LEU A 127 -15.49 0.09 11.51
CA LEU A 127 -16.56 1.00 11.93
C LEU A 127 -17.68 0.25 12.66
N GLY A 128 -18.23 0.91 13.68
CA GLY A 128 -19.42 0.46 14.38
C GLY A 128 -20.73 0.85 13.66
N PRO A 129 -21.90 0.32 14.09
CA PRO A 129 -23.19 0.59 13.44
C PRO A 129 -23.59 2.07 13.44
N ALA A 130 -23.21 2.83 14.46
CA ALA A 130 -23.51 4.27 14.55
C ALA A 130 -22.68 5.06 13.53
N GLU A 131 -21.37 4.76 13.42
CA GLU A 131 -20.46 5.43 12.48
C GLU A 131 -20.86 5.15 11.01
N THR A 132 -21.20 3.90 10.70
CA THR A 132 -21.70 3.56 9.35
C THR A 132 -23.06 4.19 9.08
N GLY A 133 -23.93 4.27 10.11
CA GLY A 133 -25.24 4.88 10.02
C GLY A 133 -25.19 6.39 9.75
N GLU A 134 -24.26 7.10 10.36
CA GLU A 134 -24.05 8.54 10.13
C GLU A 134 -23.76 8.83 8.65
N ILE A 135 -22.94 7.99 8.01
CA ILE A 135 -22.59 8.15 6.60
C ILE A 135 -23.77 7.82 5.66
N ASP A 136 -24.58 6.84 6.04
CA ASP A 136 -25.77 6.43 5.27
C ASP A 136 -27.00 7.29 5.59
N GLY A 137 -26.89 8.27 6.50
CA GLY A 137 -27.98 9.14 6.93
C GLY A 137 -29.02 8.41 7.80
N ALA A 138 -28.61 7.38 8.53
CA ALA A 138 -29.44 6.55 9.39
C ALA A 138 -28.90 6.52 10.82
N SER A 139 -29.70 6.05 11.79
CA SER A 139 -29.21 5.87 13.17
C SER A 139 -28.17 4.74 13.29
N THR A 140 -28.29 3.71 12.45
CA THR A 140 -27.36 2.59 12.35
C THR A 140 -27.34 2.03 10.91
N ALA A 141 -26.23 1.42 10.51
CA ALA A 141 -26.11 0.75 9.23
C ALA A 141 -25.26 -0.54 9.33
N PRO A 142 -25.19 -1.38 8.28
CA PRO A 142 -24.39 -2.59 8.26
C PRO A 142 -22.91 -2.33 8.55
N ILE A 143 -22.27 -3.28 9.24
CA ILE A 143 -20.84 -3.27 9.57
C ILE A 143 -20.11 -4.41 8.85
N TYR A 144 -18.81 -4.23 8.64
CA TYR A 144 -18.00 -5.12 7.80
C TYR A 144 -16.74 -5.68 8.49
N PRO A 145 -16.78 -6.08 9.77
CA PRO A 145 -15.58 -6.52 10.49
C PRO A 145 -15.07 -7.89 10.05
N LYS A 146 -15.84 -8.63 9.26
CA LYS A 146 -15.52 -9.99 8.82
C LYS A 146 -15.50 -10.12 7.30
N LEU A 147 -14.66 -11.02 6.81
CA LEU A 147 -14.59 -11.37 5.39
C LEU A 147 -15.97 -11.75 4.81
N SER A 148 -16.78 -12.49 5.58
CA SER A 148 -18.14 -12.90 5.19
C SER A 148 -19.13 -11.73 5.05
N ASN A 149 -18.83 -10.57 5.60
CA ASN A 149 -19.66 -9.37 5.46
C ASN A 149 -19.38 -8.59 4.15
N VAL A 150 -18.28 -8.91 3.45
CA VAL A 150 -17.90 -8.21 2.24
C VAL A 150 -18.58 -8.83 1.04
N ARG A 151 -19.41 -8.05 0.34
CA ARG A 151 -20.22 -8.53 -0.77
C ARG A 151 -19.39 -8.96 -1.99
N ARG A 152 -18.34 -8.20 -2.33
CA ARG A 152 -17.46 -8.42 -3.47
C ARG A 152 -15.99 -8.25 -3.08
N PRO A 153 -15.37 -9.29 -2.51
CA PRO A 153 -13.97 -9.21 -2.05
C PRO A 153 -12.98 -8.77 -3.13
N ALA A 154 -13.15 -9.24 -4.36
CA ALA A 154 -12.27 -8.89 -5.50
C ALA A 154 -12.47 -7.45 -6.02
N ALA A 155 -13.52 -6.74 -5.59
CA ALA A 155 -13.76 -5.36 -5.98
C ALA A 155 -13.62 -4.37 -4.81
N THR A 156 -13.39 -4.84 -3.59
CA THR A 156 -13.33 -4.00 -2.40
C THR A 156 -11.89 -3.79 -1.94
N ILE A 157 -11.46 -2.53 -1.84
CA ILE A 157 -10.11 -2.16 -1.44
C ILE A 157 -9.95 -2.32 0.08
N LEU A 158 -8.91 -3.08 0.46
CA LEU A 158 -8.53 -3.36 1.84
C LEU A 158 -7.35 -2.50 2.31
N PHE A 159 -6.32 -2.33 1.46
CA PHE A 159 -5.16 -1.46 1.74
C PHE A 159 -4.84 -0.58 0.55
N ALA A 160 -4.24 0.59 0.83
CA ALA A 160 -3.71 1.49 -0.17
C ALA A 160 -2.39 2.12 0.28
N GLU A 161 -1.69 2.76 -0.64
CA GLU A 161 -0.49 3.55 -0.37
C GLU A 161 -0.88 4.92 0.20
N LEU A 162 -0.32 5.26 1.36
CA LEU A 162 -0.65 6.48 2.11
C LEU A 162 0.04 7.72 1.54
N GLY A 163 -0.71 8.79 1.37
CA GLY A 163 -0.23 10.09 0.91
C GLY A 163 0.74 10.78 1.87
N SER A 164 1.39 11.84 1.39
CA SER A 164 2.45 12.57 2.12
C SER A 164 1.96 13.16 3.44
N GLY A 165 0.69 13.56 3.54
CA GLY A 165 0.09 14.13 4.74
C GLY A 165 -0.34 13.10 5.79
N SER A 166 -0.39 11.81 5.46
CA SER A 166 -0.86 10.79 6.39
C SER A 166 0.19 10.42 7.43
N MET A 167 -0.23 10.42 8.70
CA MET A 167 0.57 10.01 9.86
C MET A 167 0.10 8.66 10.43
N ALA A 168 -1.05 8.18 9.98
CA ALA A 168 -1.74 6.99 10.48
C ALA A 168 -1.35 5.73 9.69
N ASP A 169 -1.77 4.58 10.19
CA ASP A 169 -1.66 3.26 9.55
C ASP A 169 -2.96 2.85 8.82
N HIS A 170 -3.84 3.83 8.55
CA HIS A 170 -5.16 3.59 8.00
C HIS A 170 -5.60 4.72 7.06
N VAL A 171 -6.67 4.46 6.30
CA VAL A 171 -7.33 5.36 5.36
C VAL A 171 -8.77 5.54 5.80
N MET A 172 -9.17 6.79 6.03
CA MET A 172 -10.51 7.18 6.52
C MET A 172 -11.50 7.36 5.34
N ALA A 173 -11.59 6.37 4.45
CA ALA A 173 -12.38 6.46 3.22
C ALA A 173 -13.86 6.83 3.44
N HIS A 174 -14.42 6.55 4.61
CA HIS A 174 -15.78 6.94 4.97
C HIS A 174 -15.96 8.46 5.09
N PHE A 175 -14.95 9.22 5.51
CA PHE A 175 -15.01 10.68 5.59
C PHE A 175 -14.96 11.39 4.24
N TRP A 176 -14.57 10.70 3.17
CA TRP A 176 -14.54 11.33 1.84
C TRP A 176 -15.94 11.70 1.34
N TYR A 177 -16.97 10.96 1.75
CA TYR A 177 -18.36 11.33 1.51
C TYR A 177 -18.80 12.62 2.24
N LEU A 178 -18.13 12.94 3.34
CA LEU A 178 -18.37 14.15 4.13
C LEU A 178 -17.45 15.31 3.71
N GLY A 179 -16.75 15.18 2.58
CA GLY A 179 -15.84 16.20 2.06
C GLY A 179 -14.40 16.09 2.56
N GLY A 180 -14.04 15.01 3.25
CA GLY A 180 -12.66 14.74 3.64
C GLY A 180 -11.75 14.52 2.43
N ALA A 181 -10.50 14.97 2.52
CA ALA A 181 -9.49 14.71 1.48
C ALA A 181 -8.98 13.27 1.56
N PRO A 182 -8.81 12.57 0.42
CA PRO A 182 -8.23 11.24 0.39
C PRO A 182 -6.77 11.23 0.89
N GLU A 183 -6.46 10.34 1.85
CA GLU A 183 -5.12 10.14 2.40
C GLU A 183 -4.25 9.21 1.54
N VAL A 184 -4.66 8.93 0.33
CA VAL A 184 -3.98 8.04 -0.62
C VAL A 184 -2.95 8.82 -1.45
N ASP A 185 -1.78 8.23 -1.66
CA ASP A 185 -0.80 8.74 -2.63
C ASP A 185 -1.18 8.28 -4.04
N ALA A 186 -2.07 9.03 -4.67
CA ALA A 186 -2.64 8.67 -5.98
C ALA A 186 -1.61 8.52 -7.11
N LYS A 187 -0.37 9.00 -6.92
CA LYS A 187 0.67 9.08 -7.98
C LYS A 187 2.04 8.54 -7.55
N ARG A 188 2.13 7.72 -6.49
CA ARG A 188 3.41 7.20 -5.97
C ARG A 188 4.24 6.48 -7.03
N HIS A 189 3.58 5.87 -8.00
CA HIS A 189 4.22 5.14 -9.09
C HIS A 189 3.94 5.80 -10.46
N GLY A 190 4.05 7.12 -10.51
CA GLY A 190 3.84 7.91 -11.72
C GLY A 190 2.39 8.38 -11.85
N ARG A 191 1.52 7.61 -12.50
CA ARG A 191 0.09 7.93 -12.67
C ARG A 191 -0.81 7.09 -11.78
N THR A 192 -0.26 6.07 -11.12
CA THR A 192 -1.00 5.07 -10.35
C THR A 192 -0.48 4.97 -8.93
N SER A 193 -1.30 4.36 -8.07
CA SER A 193 -0.95 3.84 -6.78
C SER A 193 -1.31 2.35 -6.72
N ASN A 194 -0.70 1.61 -5.80
CA ASN A 194 -1.01 0.20 -5.61
C ASN A 194 -2.11 0.03 -4.57
N TYR A 195 -3.00 -0.91 -4.81
CA TYR A 195 -4.12 -1.27 -3.93
C TYR A 195 -4.14 -2.77 -3.69
N VAL A 196 -4.55 -3.15 -2.48
CA VAL A 196 -4.86 -4.54 -2.13
C VAL A 196 -6.36 -4.67 -1.97
N PHE A 197 -6.92 -5.71 -2.54
CA PHE A 197 -8.33 -6.04 -2.42
C PHE A 197 -8.56 -7.10 -1.35
N VAL A 198 -9.81 -7.23 -0.92
CA VAL A 198 -10.19 -8.12 0.19
C VAL A 198 -9.93 -9.60 -0.11
N ASP A 199 -9.89 -10.01 -1.37
CA ASP A 199 -9.52 -11.38 -1.79
C ASP A 199 -8.00 -11.63 -1.79
N GLY A 200 -7.19 -10.63 -1.43
CA GLY A 200 -5.73 -10.71 -1.33
C GLY A 200 -4.98 -10.39 -2.63
N HIS A 201 -5.66 -10.16 -3.76
CA HIS A 201 -4.95 -9.67 -4.94
C HIS A 201 -4.52 -8.22 -4.78
N ALA A 202 -3.48 -7.82 -5.50
CA ALA A 202 -2.97 -6.45 -5.51
C ALA A 202 -2.73 -6.00 -6.95
N GLU A 203 -3.12 -4.77 -7.26
CA GLU A 203 -2.91 -4.17 -8.57
C GLU A 203 -2.68 -2.66 -8.50
N PRO A 204 -1.98 -2.07 -9.49
CA PRO A 204 -1.87 -0.63 -9.65
C PRO A 204 -3.14 -0.08 -10.30
N ARG A 205 -3.65 1.05 -9.77
CA ARG A 205 -4.80 1.77 -10.38
C ARG A 205 -4.59 3.27 -10.32
N ASP A 206 -5.21 3.99 -11.23
CA ASP A 206 -5.47 5.41 -11.07
C ASP A 206 -6.52 5.59 -9.96
N PHE A 207 -6.33 6.55 -9.06
CA PHE A 207 -7.25 6.79 -7.94
C PHE A 207 -8.68 7.06 -8.42
N SER A 208 -8.85 7.77 -9.53
CA SER A 208 -10.17 8.08 -10.11
C SER A 208 -10.97 6.83 -10.52
N THR A 209 -10.27 5.68 -10.73
CA THR A 209 -10.92 4.40 -11.00
C THR A 209 -11.26 3.61 -9.73
N THR A 210 -11.05 4.19 -8.56
CA THR A 210 -11.37 3.57 -7.25
C THR A 210 -12.46 4.30 -6.49
N PHE A 211 -12.54 5.64 -6.66
CA PHE A 211 -13.50 6.49 -5.96
C PHE A 211 -13.96 7.65 -6.84
N GLN A 212 -15.24 7.64 -7.22
CA GLN A 212 -15.89 8.68 -8.01
C GLN A 212 -17.41 8.67 -7.71
N PRO A 213 -17.80 9.12 -6.50
CA PRO A 213 -19.20 9.10 -6.09
C PRO A 213 -20.07 10.02 -6.98
N PRO A 214 -21.37 9.69 -7.15
CA PRO A 214 -22.08 8.56 -6.54
C PRO A 214 -21.93 7.22 -7.28
N GLY A 215 -21.25 7.19 -8.44
CA GLY A 215 -21.24 6.06 -9.36
C GLY A 215 -20.25 4.95 -9.03
N LEU A 216 -19.07 5.29 -8.51
CA LEU A 216 -17.98 4.37 -8.27
C LEU A 216 -17.42 4.53 -6.85
N ASP A 217 -17.41 3.43 -6.10
CA ASP A 217 -16.79 3.35 -4.79
C ASP A 217 -16.31 1.91 -4.54
N LEU A 218 -15.01 1.69 -4.70
CA LEU A 218 -14.38 0.40 -4.39
C LEU A 218 -13.93 0.30 -2.92
N TRP A 219 -14.17 1.34 -2.11
CA TRP A 219 -13.75 1.38 -0.71
C TRP A 219 -14.83 0.91 0.24
N HIS A 220 -16.10 1.14 -0.12
CA HIS A 220 -17.24 0.75 0.70
C HIS A 220 -17.59 -0.73 0.48
N PRO A 221 -17.49 -1.61 1.52
CA PRO A 221 -17.66 -3.06 1.36
C PRO A 221 -19.03 -3.51 0.86
N GLY A 222 -20.07 -2.69 1.05
CA GLY A 222 -21.43 -2.97 0.57
C GLY A 222 -21.75 -2.38 -0.80
N ARG A 223 -20.95 -1.42 -1.32
CA ARG A 223 -21.20 -0.68 -2.58
C ARG A 223 -20.23 -1.04 -3.70
N ALA A 224 -19.04 -1.58 -3.39
CA ALA A 224 -18.03 -1.95 -4.37
C ALA A 224 -18.62 -2.86 -5.47
N ARG A 225 -18.30 -2.55 -6.76
CA ARG A 225 -18.87 -3.19 -7.96
C ARG A 225 -17.79 -3.68 -8.91
#